data_7934cff028015c76b5d6b8411aea5895
#
_entry.id   7934cff028015c76b5d6b8411aea5895
#
_cell.length_a   1.000
_cell.length_b   1.000
_cell.length_c   1.000
_cell.angle_alpha   90.00
_cell.angle_beta   90.00
_cell.angle_gamma   90.00
#
_symmetry.space_group_name_H-M   'P 1'
#
loop_
_entity.id
_entity.type
_entity.pdbx_description
1 polymer ?
#
loop_
_entity_poly.entity_id
_entity_poly.type
_entity_poly.pdbx_seq_one_letter_code
_entity_poly.pdbx_strand_id
1 'polypeptide(L)'
;MGYVERRVAVLDRRRLGFRVMVFVHVKLVRGARNSVAEFEEQVRAFPEVLECHMLMGETDFLLKVVTQDVEGYEQFLRNKLSIIPSVQEVQSSMALASVKCTTELPLAGLGARDDG
;
A
#
# COMPACT_ATOMS: atom_id res chain seq x y z
N MET A 1 8.56 2.16 -20.47
CA MET A 1 7.60 1.10 -20.66
C MET A 1 6.85 0.77 -19.40
N GLY A 2 7.56 0.40 -18.35
CA GLY A 2 6.89 0.04 -17.12
C GLY A 2 5.99 1.11 -16.56
N TYR A 3 6.37 2.36 -16.70
CA TYR A 3 5.56 3.43 -16.15
C TYR A 3 4.27 3.62 -16.93
N VAL A 4 4.27 3.28 -18.20
CA VAL A 4 3.03 3.34 -19.00
C VAL A 4 2.06 2.29 -18.51
N GLU A 5 2.57 1.09 -18.25
CA GLU A 5 1.74 0.02 -17.74
C GLU A 5 1.16 0.37 -16.36
N ARG A 6 1.98 0.98 -15.52
CA ARG A 6 1.49 1.38 -14.21
C ARG A 6 0.38 2.40 -14.32
N ARG A 7 0.51 3.32 -15.27
CA ARG A 7 -0.51 4.33 -15.45
C ARG A 7 -1.83 3.72 -15.89
N VAL A 8 -1.75 2.80 -16.83
CA VAL A 8 -2.93 2.10 -17.29
C VAL A 8 -3.58 1.33 -16.15
N ALA A 9 -2.77 0.64 -15.35
CA ALA A 9 -3.29 -0.13 -14.24
C ALA A 9 -4.02 0.76 -13.24
N VAL A 10 -3.47 1.92 -12.93
CA VAL A 10 -4.11 2.83 -12.00
C VAL A 10 -5.44 3.35 -12.54
N LEU A 11 -5.46 3.72 -13.82
CA LEU A 11 -6.68 4.24 -14.43
C LEU A 11 -7.76 3.20 -14.57
N ASP A 12 -7.37 1.94 -14.79
CA ASP A 12 -8.32 0.89 -15.09
C ASP A 12 -8.70 0.03 -13.90
N ARG A 13 -8.29 0.42 -12.71
CA ARG A 13 -8.56 -0.38 -11.52
C ARG A 13 -10.03 -0.73 -11.39
N ARG A 14 -10.90 0.24 -11.52
CA ARG A 14 -12.34 0.00 -11.37
C ARG A 14 -12.90 -0.84 -12.51
N ARG A 15 -12.38 -0.64 -13.71
CA ARG A 15 -12.84 -1.44 -14.85
C ARG A 15 -12.51 -2.90 -14.69
N LEU A 16 -11.39 -3.19 -14.02
CA LEU A 16 -10.98 -4.57 -13.78
C LEU A 16 -11.70 -5.18 -12.58
N GLY A 17 -12.58 -4.43 -11.94
CA GLY A 17 -13.36 -4.94 -10.84
C GLY A 17 -12.78 -4.68 -9.46
N PHE A 18 -11.66 -4.00 -9.37
CA PHE A 18 -11.06 -3.69 -8.07
C PHE A 18 -11.62 -2.37 -7.56
N ARG A 19 -12.81 -2.45 -7.01
CA ARG A 19 -13.57 -1.26 -6.63
C ARG A 19 -13.23 -0.72 -5.27
N VAL A 20 -12.66 -1.55 -4.41
CA VAL A 20 -12.37 -1.18 -3.04
C VAL A 20 -10.89 -0.92 -2.88
N MET A 21 -10.56 0.25 -2.35
CA MET A 21 -9.18 0.59 -2.04
C MET A 21 -9.12 0.97 -0.57
N VAL A 22 -8.18 0.35 0.15
CA VAL A 22 -8.06 0.54 1.58
C VAL A 22 -6.63 0.96 1.90
N PHE A 23 -6.50 1.99 2.72
CA PHE A 23 -5.21 2.36 3.27
C PHE A 23 -5.09 1.71 4.64
N VAL A 24 -4.06 0.91 4.81
CA VAL A 24 -3.91 0.08 6.00
C VAL A 24 -2.66 0.48 6.74
N HIS A 25 -2.83 0.92 7.97
CA HIS A 25 -1.70 1.22 8.84
C HIS A 25 -1.42 -0.02 9.68
N VAL A 26 -0.19 -0.53 9.57
CA VAL A 26 0.21 -1.75 10.27
C VAL A 26 1.32 -1.43 11.22
N LYS A 27 1.17 -1.87 12.46
CA LYS A 27 2.22 -1.72 13.46
C LYS A 27 2.76 -3.09 13.82
N LEU A 28 4.07 -3.23 13.80
CA LEU A 28 4.72 -4.49 14.13
C LEU A 28 5.14 -4.53 15.59
N VAL A 29 5.30 -5.75 16.09
CA VAL A 29 5.77 -5.97 17.44
C VAL A 29 7.21 -5.48 17.56
N ARG A 30 7.49 -4.75 18.62
CA ARG A 30 8.83 -4.23 18.85
C ARG A 30 9.73 -5.32 19.40
N GLY A 31 11.00 -5.20 19.03
CA GLY A 31 12.03 -6.02 19.64
C GLY A 31 12.22 -7.39 19.06
N ALA A 32 11.35 -7.81 18.18
CA ALA A 32 11.51 -9.11 17.54
C ALA A 32 12.52 -8.98 16.42
N ARG A 33 13.54 -9.86 16.45
CA ARG A 33 14.52 -9.85 15.39
C ARG A 33 13.88 -10.25 14.08
N ASN A 34 14.27 -9.56 13.01
CA ASN A 34 13.85 -9.88 11.66
C ASN A 34 12.36 -9.71 11.42
N SER A 35 11.62 -9.15 12.36
CA SER A 35 10.18 -9.00 12.16
C SER A 35 9.88 -8.07 10.98
N VAL A 36 10.68 -7.03 10.81
CA VAL A 36 10.51 -6.11 9.70
C VAL A 36 10.79 -6.81 8.38
N ALA A 37 11.90 -7.52 8.30
CA ALA A 37 12.26 -8.19 7.06
C ALA A 37 11.24 -9.26 6.67
N GLU A 38 10.76 -10.00 7.66
CA GLU A 38 9.75 -11.03 7.41
C GLU A 38 8.46 -10.42 6.92
N PHE A 39 8.04 -9.31 7.54
CA PHE A 39 6.83 -8.64 7.13
C PHE A 39 6.94 -8.13 5.70
N GLU A 40 8.06 -7.49 5.39
CA GLU A 40 8.27 -6.97 4.06
C GLU A 40 8.24 -8.07 3.00
N GLU A 41 8.88 -9.19 3.31
CA GLU A 41 8.91 -10.28 2.35
C GLU A 41 7.52 -10.83 2.08
N GLN A 42 6.73 -11.00 3.13
CA GLN A 42 5.38 -11.52 2.94
C GLN A 42 4.48 -10.55 2.20
N VAL A 43 4.60 -9.26 2.52
CA VAL A 43 3.77 -8.26 1.85
C VAL A 43 4.09 -8.19 0.36
N ARG A 44 5.35 -8.35 0.00
CA ARG A 44 5.72 -8.34 -1.41
C ARG A 44 5.03 -9.44 -2.20
N ALA A 45 4.66 -10.51 -1.53
CA ALA A 45 4.02 -11.64 -2.19
C ALA A 45 2.50 -11.49 -2.31
N PHE A 46 1.91 -10.49 -1.68
CA PHE A 46 0.47 -10.29 -1.71
C PHE A 46 0.08 -9.46 -2.92
N PRO A 47 -0.60 -10.05 -3.91
CA PRO A 47 -0.98 -9.28 -5.10
C PRO A 47 -1.98 -8.17 -4.80
N GLU A 48 -2.73 -8.26 -3.70
CA GLU A 48 -3.68 -7.23 -3.32
C GLU A 48 -2.99 -5.94 -2.88
N VAL A 49 -1.73 -6.00 -2.48
CA VAL A 49 -1.00 -4.84 -1.98
C VAL A 49 -0.31 -4.14 -3.14
N LEU A 50 -0.74 -2.93 -3.44
CA LEU A 50 -0.13 -2.14 -4.51
C LEU A 50 1.07 -1.36 -4.04
N GLU A 51 1.06 -0.92 -2.79
CA GLU A 51 2.14 -0.13 -2.22
C GLU A 51 2.31 -0.49 -0.76
N CYS A 52 3.55 -0.44 -0.31
CA CYS A 52 3.86 -0.64 1.10
C CYS A 52 5.01 0.28 1.44
N HIS A 53 4.78 1.18 2.38
CA HIS A 53 5.76 2.18 2.77
C HIS A 53 6.09 2.04 4.24
N MET A 54 7.38 2.06 4.55
CA MET A 54 7.81 2.14 5.95
C MET A 54 7.72 3.60 6.39
N LEU A 55 7.01 3.82 7.46
CA LEU A 55 6.86 5.16 7.98
C LEU A 55 7.95 5.45 9.00
N MET A 56 8.05 6.72 9.37
CA MET A 56 8.99 7.12 10.40
C MET A 56 8.63 6.39 11.70
N GLY A 57 9.61 5.70 12.27
CA GLY A 57 9.33 4.76 13.34
C GLY A 57 9.41 3.36 12.79
N GLU A 58 10.35 2.58 13.27
CA GLU A 58 10.79 1.36 12.62
C GLU A 58 9.73 0.27 12.47
N THR A 59 8.63 0.38 13.21
CA THR A 59 7.63 -0.69 13.23
C THR A 59 6.33 -0.30 12.54
N ASP A 60 6.29 0.83 11.86
CA ASP A 60 5.05 1.34 11.26
C ASP A 60 5.10 1.29 9.75
N PHE A 61 4.03 0.76 9.15
CA PHE A 61 3.93 0.62 7.72
C PHE A 61 2.58 1.11 7.24
N LEU A 62 2.56 1.65 6.02
CA LEU A 62 1.32 2.04 5.38
C LEU A 62 1.19 1.28 4.07
N LEU A 63 0.08 0.57 3.92
CA LEU A 63 -0.19 -0.24 2.76
C LEU A 63 -1.35 0.33 1.96
N LYS A 64 -1.27 0.18 0.66
CA LYS A 64 -2.38 0.49 -0.22
C LYS A 64 -2.87 -0.83 -0.81
N VAL A 65 -4.08 -1.21 -0.43
CA VAL A 65 -4.63 -2.53 -0.76
C VAL A 65 -5.85 -2.35 -1.64
N VAL A 66 -5.97 -3.17 -2.68
CA VAL A 66 -7.16 -3.14 -3.54
C VAL A 66 -7.79 -4.52 -3.55
N THR A 67 -9.12 -4.53 -3.50
CA THR A 67 -9.90 -5.76 -3.59
C THR A 67 -11.15 -5.49 -4.41
N GLN A 68 -11.84 -6.55 -4.77
CA GLN A 68 -13.04 -6.41 -5.59
C GLN A 68 -14.21 -5.84 -4.79
N ASP A 69 -14.31 -6.24 -3.53
CA ASP A 69 -15.38 -5.79 -2.67
C ASP A 69 -14.90 -5.78 -1.22
N VAL A 70 -15.79 -5.36 -0.33
CA VAL A 70 -15.45 -5.27 1.09
C VAL A 70 -15.17 -6.66 1.67
N GLU A 71 -15.93 -7.63 1.23
CA GLU A 71 -15.73 -8.99 1.71
C GLU A 71 -14.35 -9.50 1.32
N GLY A 72 -13.90 -9.18 0.11
CA GLY A 72 -12.56 -9.54 -0.32
C GLY A 72 -11.49 -8.93 0.55
N TYR A 73 -11.69 -7.69 0.96
CA TYR A 73 -10.74 -7.07 1.87
C TYR A 73 -10.75 -7.76 3.24
N GLU A 74 -11.93 -8.10 3.72
CA GLU A 74 -12.05 -8.78 5.00
C GLU A 74 -11.30 -10.11 4.98
N GLN A 75 -11.44 -10.85 3.89
CA GLN A 75 -10.72 -12.11 3.75
C GLN A 75 -9.21 -11.90 3.67
N PHE A 76 -8.79 -10.87 2.93
CA PHE A 76 -7.37 -10.55 2.86
C PHE A 76 -6.82 -10.23 4.25
N LEU A 77 -7.53 -9.41 4.99
CA LEU A 77 -7.11 -9.03 6.33
C LEU A 77 -7.00 -10.25 7.24
N ARG A 78 -8.02 -11.08 7.23
CA ARG A 78 -8.09 -12.21 8.14
C ARG A 78 -7.14 -13.32 7.78
N ASN A 79 -7.00 -13.62 6.50
CA ASN A 79 -6.26 -14.79 6.06
C ASN A 79 -4.83 -14.52 5.67
N LYS A 80 -4.48 -13.28 5.41
CA LYS A 80 -3.13 -12.96 4.95
C LYS A 80 -2.40 -12.00 5.86
N LEU A 81 -3.01 -10.87 6.16
CA LEU A 81 -2.30 -9.83 6.90
C LEU A 81 -2.25 -10.11 8.39
N SER A 82 -3.39 -10.46 8.98
CA SER A 82 -3.46 -10.62 10.43
C SER A 82 -2.75 -11.87 10.94
N ILE A 83 -2.50 -12.83 10.06
CA ILE A 83 -1.82 -14.05 10.50
C ILE A 83 -0.31 -13.90 10.54
N ILE A 84 0.23 -12.81 10.07
CA ILE A 84 1.67 -12.56 10.15
C ILE A 84 2.01 -12.35 11.62
N PRO A 85 2.90 -13.19 12.20
CA PRO A 85 3.13 -13.13 13.65
C PRO A 85 3.65 -11.81 14.15
N SER A 86 4.38 -11.07 13.32
CA SER A 86 4.97 -9.79 13.76
C SER A 86 3.97 -8.65 13.78
N VAL A 87 2.77 -8.84 13.26
CA VAL A 87 1.76 -7.78 13.22
C VAL A 87 1.14 -7.63 14.59
N GLN A 88 1.23 -6.43 15.15
CA GLN A 88 0.65 -6.14 16.45
C GLN A 88 -0.70 -5.46 16.33
N GLU A 89 -0.81 -4.52 15.39
CA GLU A 89 -2.01 -3.71 15.28
C GLU A 89 -2.25 -3.34 13.82
N VAL A 90 -3.52 -3.32 13.42
CA VAL A 90 -3.92 -2.96 12.06
C VAL A 90 -5.06 -1.96 12.14
N GLN A 91 -4.90 -0.85 11.40
CA GLN A 91 -5.96 0.14 11.27
C GLN A 91 -6.26 0.31 9.78
N SER A 92 -7.52 0.14 9.41
CA SER A 92 -7.94 0.19 8.01
C SER A 92 -8.81 1.41 7.76
N SER A 93 -8.54 2.09 6.64
CA SER A 93 -9.35 3.23 6.21
C SER A 93 -9.69 3.04 4.74
N MET A 94 -10.96 2.81 4.46
CA MET A 94 -11.42 2.62 3.10
C MET A 94 -11.55 3.96 2.40
N ALA A 95 -10.99 4.04 1.21
CA ALA A 95 -11.09 5.27 0.42
C ALA A 95 -12.46 5.35 -0.21
N LEU A 96 -13.20 6.42 0.12
CA LEU A 96 -14.53 6.61 -0.43
C LEU A 96 -14.47 7.21 -1.83
N ALA A 97 -13.51 8.11 -2.06
CA ALA A 97 -13.36 8.78 -3.34
C ALA A 97 -11.95 9.28 -3.45
N SER A 98 -11.44 9.30 -4.67
CA SER A 98 -10.12 9.87 -4.93
C SER A 98 -10.33 11.29 -5.47
N VAL A 99 -9.90 12.26 -4.67
CA VAL A 99 -10.05 13.67 -5.06
C VAL A 99 -9.00 14.04 -6.09
N LYS A 100 -7.82 13.50 -5.94
CA LYS A 100 -6.73 13.75 -6.88
C LYS A 100 -5.80 12.54 -6.88
N CYS A 101 -5.45 12.10 -8.06
CA CYS A 101 -4.54 10.97 -8.20
C CYS A 101 -3.71 11.21 -9.45
N THR A 102 -2.44 11.56 -9.27
CA THR A 102 -1.56 11.85 -10.38
C THR A 102 -0.17 11.33 -10.06
N THR A 103 0.55 10.96 -11.12
CA THR A 103 1.96 10.62 -10.98
C THR A 103 2.85 11.78 -11.39
N GLU A 104 2.24 12.91 -11.73
CA GLU A 104 2.98 14.08 -12.19
C GLU A 104 3.63 14.79 -11.02
N LEU A 105 4.94 14.96 -11.11
CA LEU A 105 5.70 15.61 -10.06
C LEU A 105 5.66 17.12 -10.22
N PRO A 106 5.76 17.89 -9.13
CA PRO A 106 5.75 19.36 -9.21
C PRO A 106 7.11 19.88 -9.66
N LEU A 107 7.41 19.70 -10.93
CA LEU A 107 8.74 19.99 -11.45
C LEU A 107 9.04 21.49 -11.53
N ALA A 108 8.01 22.32 -11.59
CA ALA A 108 8.22 23.75 -11.69
C ALA A 108 9.04 24.29 -10.53
N GLY A 109 8.80 23.77 -9.33
CA GLY A 109 9.55 24.21 -8.17
C GLY A 109 10.96 23.65 -8.10
N LEU A 110 11.23 22.60 -8.86
CA LEU A 110 12.53 21.94 -8.80
C LEU A 110 13.47 22.38 -9.92
N GLY A 111 12.93 23.05 -10.94
CA GLY A 111 13.73 23.38 -12.12
C GLY A 111 15.01 24.15 -11.81
N ALA A 112 14.91 25.14 -10.95
CA ALA A 112 16.07 25.95 -10.61
C ALA A 112 17.12 25.15 -9.83
N ARG A 113 16.70 24.12 -9.14
CA ARG A 113 17.62 23.33 -8.32
C ARG A 113 18.35 22.28 -9.11
N ASP A 114 17.72 21.82 -10.17
CA ASP A 114 18.34 20.81 -10.99
C ASP A 114 19.58 21.30 -11.70
N ASP A 115 19.68 22.59 -11.82
CA ASP A 115 20.86 23.19 -12.47
C ASP A 115 22.11 23.00 -11.65
N GLY A 116 21.95 22.85 -10.36
CA GLY A 116 23.09 22.71 -9.46
C GLY A 116 23.64 21.31 -9.38
#